data_5d59955e80cd63828810276f517fb054
#
_entry.id   5d59955e80cd63828810276f517fb054
#
_cell.length_a   1.000
_cell.length_b   1.000
_cell.length_c   1.000
_cell.angle_alpha   90.00
_cell.angle_beta   90.00
_cell.angle_gamma   90.00
#
_symmetry.space_group_name_H-M   'P 1'
#
loop_
_entity.id
_entity.type
_entity.pdbx_description
1 polymer ?
#
loop_
_entity_poly.entity_id
_entity_poly.type
_entity_poly.pdbx_seq_one_letter_code
_entity_poly.pdbx_strand_id
1 'polypeptide(L)'
;MSVPCEVAVKCVLPVVRAMVAKELMANYGLRQVDAAHVLCVSQPAISLYSRNIRGKAIHLENDQQIQDLISSLAKSLAEGNTSRRNIVLTYCEICRTIRAKGLLCRLHKAFDPLVEIEKCELCVDSKSVRCV
;
A
#
# COMPACT_ATOMS: atom_id res chain seq x y z
N MET A 1 19.62 7.20 -8.95
CA MET A 1 18.77 6.11 -9.48
C MET A 1 17.99 5.49 -8.33
N SER A 2 16.69 5.41 -8.44
CA SER A 2 15.85 4.82 -7.39
C SER A 2 15.24 3.50 -7.88
N VAL A 3 15.19 2.51 -6.98
CA VAL A 3 14.54 1.24 -7.29
C VAL A 3 13.03 1.35 -7.00
N PRO A 4 12.17 0.56 -7.69
CA PRO A 4 10.71 0.65 -7.49
C PRO A 4 10.28 0.51 -6.04
N CYS A 5 10.96 -0.33 -5.25
CA CYS A 5 10.62 -0.52 -3.84
C CYS A 5 10.81 0.75 -3.00
N GLU A 6 11.81 1.58 -3.31
CA GLU A 6 12.01 2.85 -2.61
C GLU A 6 10.84 3.79 -2.84
N VAL A 7 10.36 3.88 -4.08
CA VAL A 7 9.20 4.70 -4.44
C VAL A 7 7.94 4.16 -3.76
N ALA A 8 7.77 2.84 -3.75
CA ALA A 8 6.64 2.20 -3.08
C ALA A 8 6.61 2.51 -1.58
N VAL A 9 7.74 2.45 -0.90
CA VAL A 9 7.82 2.77 0.54
C VAL A 9 7.43 4.22 0.81
N LYS A 10 7.85 5.14 -0.06
CA LYS A 10 7.59 6.58 0.12
C LYS A 10 6.17 7.00 -0.27
N CYS A 11 5.60 6.37 -1.28
CA CYS A 11 4.35 6.84 -1.90
C CYS A 11 3.20 5.86 -1.81
N VAL A 12 3.45 4.56 -2.00
CA VAL A 12 2.39 3.55 -2.09
C VAL A 12 1.98 3.04 -0.71
N LEU A 13 2.92 2.66 0.14
CA LEU A 13 2.60 2.13 1.46
C LEU A 13 1.80 3.10 2.34
N PRO A 14 2.10 4.42 2.36
CA PRO A 14 1.25 5.35 3.09
C PRO A 14 -0.20 5.36 2.61
N VAL A 15 -0.43 5.26 1.30
CA VAL A 15 -1.80 5.20 0.72
C VAL A 15 -2.49 3.90 1.13
N VAL A 16 -1.80 2.77 1.02
CA VAL A 16 -2.33 1.46 1.41
C VAL A 16 -2.70 1.45 2.90
N ARG A 17 -1.80 1.94 3.76
CA ARG A 17 -2.08 2.03 5.20
C ARG A 17 -3.28 2.93 5.49
N ALA A 18 -3.42 4.04 4.77
CA ALA A 18 -4.56 4.93 4.92
C ALA A 18 -5.87 4.22 4.56
N MET A 19 -5.88 3.47 3.46
CA MET A 19 -7.07 2.73 3.03
C MET A 19 -7.43 1.62 4.01
N VAL A 20 -6.43 0.88 4.49
CA VAL A 20 -6.65 -0.17 5.50
C VAL A 20 -7.17 0.44 6.81
N ALA A 21 -6.59 1.54 7.27
CA ALA A 21 -7.03 2.23 8.48
C ALA A 21 -8.49 2.69 8.37
N LYS A 22 -8.87 3.28 7.24
CA LYS A 22 -10.24 3.71 7.01
C LYS A 22 -11.21 2.53 7.06
N GLU A 23 -10.86 1.42 6.46
CA GLU A 23 -11.69 0.22 6.47
C GLU A 23 -11.82 -0.38 7.87
N LEU A 24 -10.73 -0.45 8.63
CA LEU A 24 -10.74 -0.91 10.01
C LEU A 24 -11.68 -0.07 10.87
N MET A 25 -11.65 1.24 10.72
CA MET A 25 -12.50 2.14 11.50
C MET A 25 -13.97 2.10 11.03
N ALA A 26 -14.21 2.04 9.72
CA ALA A 26 -15.57 2.09 9.16
C ALA A 26 -16.30 0.76 9.27
N ASN A 27 -15.65 -0.35 8.94
CA ASN A 27 -16.31 -1.66 8.82
C ASN A 27 -16.14 -2.54 10.07
N TYR A 28 -15.08 -2.33 10.85
CA TYR A 28 -14.78 -3.14 12.02
C TYR A 28 -14.89 -2.35 13.33
N GLY A 29 -15.23 -1.07 13.25
CA GLY A 29 -15.51 -0.25 14.42
C GLY A 29 -14.29 0.02 15.32
N LEU A 30 -13.07 -0.12 14.81
CA LEU A 30 -11.87 0.16 15.57
C LEU A 30 -11.73 1.66 15.83
N ARG A 31 -11.25 2.00 17.03
CA ARG A 31 -10.87 3.38 17.34
C ARG A 31 -9.52 3.70 16.69
N GLN A 32 -9.19 4.99 16.59
CA GLN A 32 -7.90 5.42 16.02
C GLN A 32 -6.71 4.76 16.74
N VAL A 33 -6.78 4.65 18.07
CA VAL A 33 -5.73 4.00 18.89
C VAL A 33 -5.56 2.53 18.52
N ASP A 34 -6.67 1.82 18.35
CA ASP A 34 -6.65 0.39 18.01
C ASP A 34 -6.13 0.16 16.58
N ALA A 35 -6.56 0.97 15.63
CA ALA A 35 -6.07 0.92 14.27
C ALA A 35 -4.57 1.21 14.19
N ALA A 36 -4.11 2.20 14.94
CA ALA A 36 -2.68 2.52 15.03
C ALA A 36 -1.87 1.35 15.57
N HIS A 37 -2.39 0.68 16.60
CA HIS A 37 -1.72 -0.47 17.21
C HIS A 37 -1.58 -1.63 16.21
N VAL A 38 -2.66 -2.03 15.53
CA VAL A 38 -2.60 -3.15 14.57
C VAL A 38 -1.78 -2.83 13.32
N LEU A 39 -1.73 -1.58 12.91
CA LEU A 39 -0.92 -1.15 11.77
C LEU A 39 0.51 -0.79 12.13
N CYS A 40 0.85 -0.81 13.42
CA CYS A 40 2.19 -0.42 13.92
C CYS A 40 2.60 0.99 13.48
N VAL A 41 1.65 1.92 13.53
CA VAL A 41 1.88 3.34 13.23
C VAL A 41 1.44 4.19 14.42
N SER A 42 1.78 5.48 14.40
CA SER A 42 1.35 6.40 15.45
C SER A 42 -0.12 6.78 15.30
N GLN A 43 -0.77 7.14 16.40
CA GLN A 43 -2.14 7.67 16.36
C GLN A 43 -2.24 8.98 15.53
N PRO A 44 -1.29 9.92 15.62
CA PRO A 44 -1.30 11.07 14.73
C PRO A 44 -1.29 10.71 13.24
N ALA A 45 -0.60 9.63 12.84
CA ALA A 45 -0.63 9.15 11.47
C ALA A 45 -2.04 8.71 11.06
N ILE A 46 -2.74 7.97 11.92
CA ILE A 46 -4.14 7.57 11.67
C ILE A 46 -5.05 8.79 11.55
N SER A 47 -4.88 9.78 12.40
CA SER A 47 -5.64 11.03 12.32
C SER A 47 -5.42 11.75 10.98
N LEU A 48 -4.17 11.79 10.50
CA LEU A 48 -3.85 12.38 9.20
C LEU A 48 -4.46 11.58 8.04
N TYR A 49 -4.51 10.25 8.15
CA TYR A 49 -5.18 9.40 7.17
C TYR A 49 -6.69 9.67 7.14
N SER A 50 -7.34 9.76 8.29
CA SER A 50 -8.78 10.04 8.40
C SER A 50 -9.16 11.36 7.75
N ARG A 51 -8.30 12.38 7.88
CA ARG A 51 -8.53 13.71 7.30
C ARG A 51 -8.06 13.83 5.85
N ASN A 52 -7.64 12.73 5.24
CA ASN A 52 -7.12 12.70 3.86
C ASN A 52 -5.93 13.65 3.62
N ILE A 53 -5.15 13.94 4.66
CA ILE A 53 -3.93 14.76 4.54
C ILE A 53 -2.74 13.94 4.11
N ARG A 54 -2.69 12.66 4.53
CA ARG A 54 -1.68 11.70 4.10
C ARG A 54 -2.31 10.65 3.19
N GLY A 55 -1.48 10.00 2.38
CA GLY A 55 -1.92 8.89 1.56
C GLY A 55 -2.61 9.29 0.27
N LYS A 56 -2.26 10.46 -0.30
CA LYS A 56 -2.86 10.96 -1.55
C LYS A 56 -1.94 10.89 -2.77
N ALA A 57 -0.76 10.29 -2.63
CA ALA A 57 0.23 10.28 -3.71
C ALA A 57 -0.22 9.47 -4.93
N ILE A 58 -1.15 8.54 -4.76
CA ILE A 58 -1.63 7.65 -5.80
C ILE A 58 -3.11 7.34 -5.55
N HIS A 59 -3.88 7.21 -6.62
CA HIS A 59 -5.31 6.89 -6.55
C HIS A 59 -5.55 5.42 -6.86
N LEU A 60 -5.98 4.65 -5.85
CA LEU A 60 -6.22 3.22 -5.95
C LEU A 60 -7.70 2.85 -5.84
N GLU A 61 -8.56 3.82 -5.60
CA GLU A 61 -9.97 3.59 -5.29
C GLU A 61 -10.75 2.94 -6.43
N ASN A 62 -10.31 3.14 -7.66
CA ASN A 62 -11.00 2.63 -8.85
C ASN A 62 -10.56 1.23 -9.28
N ASP A 63 -9.61 0.61 -8.58
CA ASP A 63 -9.12 -0.71 -8.92
C ASP A 63 -9.69 -1.76 -7.98
N GLN A 64 -10.60 -2.58 -8.50
CA GLN A 64 -11.30 -3.58 -7.68
C GLN A 64 -10.36 -4.65 -7.13
N GLN A 65 -9.35 -5.07 -7.89
CA GLN A 65 -8.40 -6.07 -7.43
C GLN A 65 -7.60 -5.56 -6.22
N ILE A 66 -7.17 -4.31 -6.27
CA ILE A 66 -6.46 -3.68 -5.16
C ILE A 66 -7.38 -3.48 -3.96
N GLN A 67 -8.63 -3.07 -4.20
CA GLN A 67 -9.64 -2.95 -3.13
C GLN A 67 -9.87 -4.29 -2.44
N ASP A 68 -9.98 -5.37 -3.19
CA ASP A 68 -10.18 -6.71 -2.63
C ASP A 68 -8.98 -7.14 -1.77
N LEU A 69 -7.76 -6.85 -2.20
CA LEU A 69 -6.55 -7.14 -1.42
C LEU A 69 -6.51 -6.33 -0.13
N ILE A 70 -6.87 -5.06 -0.20
CA ILE A 70 -6.91 -4.17 0.97
C ILE A 70 -7.98 -4.64 1.96
N SER A 71 -9.17 -4.99 1.47
CA SER A 71 -10.24 -5.51 2.32
C SER A 71 -9.84 -6.82 3.00
N SER A 72 -9.16 -7.70 2.28
CA SER A 72 -8.64 -8.95 2.83
C SER A 72 -7.60 -8.69 3.92
N LEU A 73 -6.71 -7.73 3.72
CA LEU A 73 -5.71 -7.35 4.71
C LEU A 73 -6.37 -6.75 5.96
N ALA A 74 -7.33 -5.86 5.79
CA ALA A 74 -8.06 -5.26 6.90
C ALA A 74 -8.79 -6.32 7.72
N LYS A 75 -9.44 -7.26 7.06
CA LYS A 75 -10.11 -8.38 7.72
C LYS A 75 -9.13 -9.21 8.55
N SER A 76 -7.98 -9.57 7.98
CA SER A 76 -6.95 -10.35 8.67
C SER A 76 -6.44 -9.62 9.91
N LEU A 77 -6.22 -8.31 9.82
CA LEU A 77 -5.77 -7.49 10.94
C LEU A 77 -6.85 -7.36 12.03
N ALA A 78 -8.10 -7.20 11.63
CA ALA A 78 -9.22 -7.07 12.58
C ALA A 78 -9.46 -8.37 13.36
N GLU A 79 -9.34 -9.51 12.70
CA GLU A 79 -9.54 -10.81 13.32
C GLU A 79 -8.38 -11.23 14.22
N GLY A 80 -7.18 -10.70 14.00
CA GLY A 80 -6.00 -11.00 14.80
C GLY A 80 -5.48 -12.44 14.66
N ASN A 81 -5.97 -13.20 13.70
CA ASN A 81 -5.64 -14.61 13.52
C ASN A 81 -4.51 -14.85 12.54
N THR A 82 -3.93 -13.80 12.00
CA THR A 82 -2.94 -13.89 10.93
C THR A 82 -1.54 -13.65 11.49
N SER A 83 -0.58 -14.47 11.08
CA SER A 83 0.82 -14.27 11.46
C SER A 83 1.38 -12.99 10.85
N ARG A 84 2.37 -12.41 11.54
CA ARG A 84 3.09 -11.23 11.05
C ARG A 84 3.65 -11.47 9.64
N ARG A 85 4.15 -12.68 9.38
CA ARG A 85 4.67 -13.07 8.07
C ARG A 85 3.59 -12.91 6.98
N ASN A 86 2.39 -13.41 7.22
CA ASN A 86 1.31 -13.35 6.25
C ASN A 86 0.85 -11.91 6.00
N ILE A 87 0.86 -11.06 7.02
CA ILE A 87 0.56 -9.64 6.89
C ILE A 87 1.58 -8.97 5.96
N VAL A 88 2.87 -9.21 6.18
CA VAL A 88 3.93 -8.66 5.34
C VAL A 88 3.82 -9.16 3.89
N LEU A 89 3.54 -10.45 3.71
CA LEU A 89 3.36 -11.03 2.37
C LEU A 89 2.17 -10.40 1.63
N THR A 90 1.09 -10.08 2.34
CA THR A 90 -0.07 -9.39 1.75
C THR A 90 0.28 -7.97 1.32
N TYR A 91 1.04 -7.23 2.13
CA TYR A 91 1.57 -5.93 1.71
C TYR A 91 2.42 -6.03 0.45
N CYS A 92 3.30 -7.02 0.39
CA CYS A 92 4.15 -7.26 -0.78
C CYS A 92 3.32 -7.61 -2.01
N GLU A 93 2.25 -8.39 -1.85
CA GLU A 93 1.33 -8.73 -2.94
C GLU A 93 0.61 -7.49 -3.47
N ILE A 94 0.12 -6.63 -2.59
CA ILE A 94 -0.50 -5.35 -2.96
C ILE A 94 0.50 -4.50 -3.76
N CYS A 95 1.71 -4.35 -3.25
CA CYS A 95 2.76 -3.58 -3.91
C CYS A 95 3.08 -4.14 -5.30
N ARG A 96 3.24 -5.45 -5.43
CA ARG A 96 3.51 -6.10 -6.72
C ARG A 96 2.37 -5.90 -7.71
N THR A 97 1.12 -6.00 -7.25
CA THR A 97 -0.07 -5.76 -8.07
C THR A 97 -0.10 -4.34 -8.60
N ILE A 98 0.17 -3.36 -7.74
CA ILE A 98 0.23 -1.95 -8.12
C ILE A 98 1.32 -1.73 -9.17
N ARG A 99 2.49 -2.31 -8.98
CA ARG A 99 3.61 -2.21 -9.91
C ARG A 99 3.29 -2.88 -11.25
N ALA A 100 2.74 -4.09 -11.22
CA ALA A 100 2.39 -4.84 -12.44
C ALA A 100 1.35 -4.11 -13.29
N LYS A 101 0.46 -3.35 -12.67
CA LYS A 101 -0.55 -2.53 -13.37
C LYS A 101 -0.01 -1.19 -13.88
N GLY A 102 1.26 -0.90 -13.66
CA GLY A 102 1.89 0.34 -14.09
C GLY A 102 1.47 1.58 -13.31
N LEU A 103 0.79 1.42 -12.19
CA LEU A 103 0.29 2.54 -11.39
C LEU A 103 1.40 3.31 -10.67
N LEU A 104 2.56 2.69 -10.50
CA LEU A 104 3.72 3.30 -9.85
C LEU A 104 4.59 4.12 -10.81
N CYS A 105 4.49 3.89 -12.12
CA CYS A 105 5.45 4.41 -13.09
C CYS A 105 5.57 5.93 -13.10
N ARG A 106 4.46 6.65 -12.99
CA ARG A 106 4.47 8.12 -12.95
C ARG A 106 5.20 8.66 -11.72
N LEU A 107 4.99 8.03 -10.57
CA LEU A 107 5.67 8.39 -9.33
C LEU A 107 7.16 8.07 -9.43
N HIS A 108 7.51 6.92 -9.99
CA HIS A 108 8.90 6.53 -10.19
C HIS A 108 9.64 7.54 -11.07
N LYS A 109 9.00 8.00 -12.16
CA LYS A 109 9.58 9.03 -13.02
C LYS A 109 9.75 10.36 -12.30
N ALA A 110 8.83 10.72 -11.40
CA ALA A 110 8.95 11.94 -10.61
C ALA A 110 10.15 11.90 -9.65
N PHE A 111 10.47 10.72 -9.09
CA PHE A 111 11.63 10.52 -8.22
C PHE A 111 12.94 10.32 -8.98
N ASP A 112 12.86 9.75 -10.19
CA ASP A 112 14.02 9.48 -11.03
C ASP A 112 13.71 9.86 -12.46
N PRO A 113 14.02 11.11 -12.88
CA PRO A 113 13.72 11.58 -14.24
C PRO A 113 14.40 10.80 -15.36
N LEU A 114 15.41 9.98 -15.03
CA LEU A 114 16.13 9.17 -16.02
C LEU A 114 15.37 7.89 -16.39
N VAL A 115 14.29 7.56 -15.69
CA VAL A 115 13.48 6.39 -15.99
C VAL A 115 12.64 6.64 -17.24
N GLU A 116 12.78 5.77 -18.23
CA GLU A 116 11.97 5.79 -19.46
C GLU A 116 10.77 4.87 -19.28
N ILE A 117 9.64 5.43 -18.83
CA ILE A 117 8.46 4.64 -18.47
C ILE A 117 7.83 3.91 -19.66
N GLU A 118 7.99 4.45 -20.87
CA GLU A 118 7.45 3.86 -22.09
C GLU A 118 8.18 2.56 -22.49
N LYS A 119 9.44 2.43 -22.06
CA LYS A 119 10.29 1.28 -22.39
C LYS A 119 10.59 0.40 -21.19
N CYS A 120 10.17 0.81 -20.00
CA CYS A 120 10.45 0.10 -18.76
C CYS A 120 9.44 -1.03 -18.55
N GLU A 121 9.88 -2.27 -18.65
CA GLU A 121 9.06 -3.46 -18.42
C GLU A 121 9.35 -4.13 -17.08
N LEU A 122 10.18 -3.50 -16.26
CA LEU A 122 10.68 -4.08 -15.01
C LEU A 122 9.59 -4.53 -14.04
N CYS A 123 8.56 -3.71 -13.85
CA CYS A 123 7.49 -4.00 -12.90
C CYS A 123 6.40 -4.92 -13.46
N VAL A 124 6.30 -5.00 -14.79
CA VAL A 124 5.30 -5.85 -15.47
C VAL A 124 5.65 -7.33 -15.32
N ASP A 125 6.93 -7.68 -15.31
CA ASP A 125 7.39 -9.02 -15.03
C ASP A 125 7.46 -9.27 -13.53
N SER A 126 6.28 -9.45 -12.93
CA SER A 126 6.15 -9.63 -11.49
C SER A 126 6.79 -10.91 -10.95
N LYS A 127 7.15 -11.84 -11.84
CA LYS A 127 7.78 -13.11 -11.44
C LYS A 127 9.27 -12.96 -11.17
N SER A 128 9.91 -11.96 -11.77
CA SER A 128 11.34 -11.72 -11.62
C SER A 128 11.70 -10.87 -10.42
N VAL A 129 10.75 -10.13 -9.85
CA VAL A 129 10.99 -9.22 -8.73
C VAL A 129 10.45 -9.85 -7.45
N ARG A 130 11.22 -10.73 -6.87
CA ARG A 130 10.95 -11.26 -5.53
C ARG A 130 11.82 -10.54 -4.51
N CYS A 131 11.18 -9.87 -3.57
CA CYS A 131 11.86 -9.45 -2.35
C CYS A 131 11.99 -10.69 -1.45
N VAL A 132 13.05 -11.40 -1.59
CA VAL A 132 13.52 -12.55 -0.84
C VAL A 132 13.77 -13.74 -1.29
#